data_beb1f870764b52d48fe9e2162bcefb02
#
_entry.id   beb1f870764b52d48fe9e2162bcefb02
#
_cell.length_a   1.000
_cell.length_b   1.000
_cell.length_c   1.000
_cell.angle_alpha   90.00
_cell.angle_beta   90.00
_cell.angle_gamma   90.00
#
_symmetry.space_group_name_H-M   'P 1'
#
loop_
_entity.id
_entity.type
_entity.pdbx_description
1 polymer ?
#
loop_
_entity_poly.entity_id
_entity_poly.type
_entity_poly.pdbx_seq_one_letter_code
_entity_poly.pdbx_strand_id
1 'polypeptide(L)' 'MFFAIMLVCSPLNLIHHGNECFGIEDTNGYYLTKDKCNRRINEMETELLTALSYPVMISKNCLRVNIKSA' A
#
# COMPACT_ATOMS: atom_id res chain seq x y z
N MET A 1 2.42 -17.26 0.41
CA MET A 1 1.51 -16.22 0.93
C MET A 1 1.87 -14.84 0.41
N PHE A 2 0.92 -13.95 0.40
CA PHE A 2 1.12 -12.62 -0.13
C PHE A 2 0.72 -11.57 0.88
N PHE A 3 1.46 -10.49 0.91
CA PHE A 3 1.23 -9.41 1.85
C PHE A 3 1.04 -8.10 1.07
N ALA A 4 -0.05 -7.40 1.37
CA ALA A 4 -0.38 -6.16 0.68
C ALA A 4 0.30 -4.97 1.35
N ILE A 5 1.03 -4.21 0.56
CA ILE A 5 1.68 -2.99 1.03
C ILE A 5 1.52 -1.90 -0.03
N MET A 6 1.25 -0.68 0.42
CA MET A 6 1.18 0.48 -0.44
C MET A 6 2.23 1.49 -0.02
N LEU A 7 2.90 2.08 -1.00
CA LEU A 7 3.76 3.22 -0.76
C LEU A 7 3.05 4.46 -1.29
N VAL A 8 2.85 5.42 -0.42
CA VAL A 8 2.13 6.66 -0.74
C VAL A 8 3.10 7.81 -0.68
N CYS A 9 3.24 8.50 -1.80
CA CYS A 9 4.17 9.62 -1.90
C CYS A 9 3.40 10.89 -2.23
N SER A 10 3.73 11.96 -1.53
CA SER A 10 3.18 13.27 -1.84
C SER A 10 4.02 13.93 -2.92
N PRO A 11 3.41 14.32 -4.06
CA PRO A 11 4.14 15.04 -5.09
C PRO A 11 4.34 16.50 -4.79
N LEU A 12 3.74 17.01 -3.71
CA LEU A 12 3.77 18.43 -3.41
C LEU A 12 4.97 18.77 -2.56
N ASN A 13 5.91 19.48 -3.17
CA ASN A 13 7.10 19.99 -2.52
C ASN A 13 6.87 21.39 -2.00
N LEU A 14 5.82 21.60 -1.24
CA LEU A 14 5.46 22.94 -0.87
C LEU A 14 6.37 23.54 0.21
N ILE A 15 6.88 22.71 1.10
CA ILE A 15 7.57 23.24 2.27
C ILE A 15 8.89 22.51 2.52
N HIS A 16 9.00 21.28 2.07
CA HIS A 16 10.13 20.43 2.42
C HIS A 16 10.90 19.97 1.20
N HIS A 17 12.09 19.52 1.44
CA HIS A 17 12.98 19.02 0.41
C HIS A 17 12.57 17.63 0.01
N GLY A 18 12.21 17.44 -1.23
CA GLY A 18 11.93 16.14 -1.77
C GLY A 18 10.52 15.65 -1.48
N ASN A 19 10.22 14.47 -1.99
CA ASN A 19 8.94 13.83 -1.83
C ASN A 19 8.91 13.06 -0.52
N GLU A 20 7.84 13.23 0.22
CA GLU A 20 7.62 12.43 1.41
C GLU A 20 6.79 11.22 1.07
N CYS A 21 7.29 10.07 1.43
CA CYS A 21 6.61 8.81 1.21
C CYS A 21 6.42 8.07 2.52
N PHE A 22 5.29 7.38 2.63
CA PHE A 22 5.05 6.51 3.76
C PHE A 22 4.44 5.21 3.29
N GLY A 23 4.69 4.14 4.03
CA GLY A 23 4.16 2.82 3.71
C GLY A 23 2.92 2.52 4.52
N ILE A 24 1.94 1.92 3.86
CA ILE A 24 0.72 1.44 4.52
C ILE A 24 0.69 -0.07 4.37
N GLU A 25 0.71 -0.76 5.50
CA GLU A 25 0.64 -2.20 5.54
C GLU A 25 -0.78 -2.65 5.82
N ASP A 26 -1.18 -3.76 5.21
CA ASP A 26 -2.49 -4.32 5.45
C ASP A 26 -2.53 -4.97 6.84
N THR A 27 -3.45 -4.53 7.67
CA THR A 27 -3.61 -5.06 9.01
C THR A 27 -4.32 -6.40 9.04
N ASN A 28 -4.90 -6.83 7.94
CA ASN A 28 -5.59 -8.12 7.87
C ASN A 28 -4.64 -9.31 7.75
N GLY A 29 -3.35 -9.05 7.53
CA GLY A 29 -2.34 -10.10 7.50
C GLY A 29 -2.06 -10.58 6.08
N TYR A 30 -1.91 -11.89 5.93
CA TYR A 30 -1.46 -12.49 4.68
C TYR A 30 -2.61 -13.11 3.90
N TYR A 31 -2.43 -13.18 2.59
CA TYR A 31 -3.40 -13.78 1.68
C TYR A 31 -2.79 -15.01 1.01
N LEU A 32 -3.62 -16.01 0.80
CA LEU A 32 -3.15 -17.26 0.19
C LEU A 32 -2.88 -17.12 -1.30
N THR A 33 -3.61 -16.23 -1.97
CA THR A 33 -3.46 -16.03 -3.42
C THR A 33 -3.14 -14.59 -3.74
N LYS A 34 -2.45 -14.41 -4.86
CA LYS A 34 -2.13 -13.07 -5.34
C LYS A 34 -3.40 -12.29 -5.71
N ASP A 35 -4.40 -12.97 -6.23
CA ASP A 35 -5.67 -12.34 -6.60
C ASP A 35 -6.36 -11.71 -5.40
N LYS A 36 -6.38 -12.43 -4.29
CA LYS A 36 -6.97 -11.89 -3.06
C LYS A 36 -6.19 -10.71 -2.54
N CYS A 37 -4.87 -10.79 -2.60
CA CYS A 37 -4.01 -9.68 -2.20
C CYS A 37 -4.25 -8.46 -3.07
N ASN A 38 -4.32 -8.64 -4.39
CA ASN A 38 -4.56 -7.54 -5.31
C ASN A 38 -5.92 -6.90 -5.09
N ARG A 39 -6.93 -7.71 -4.81
CA ARG A 39 -8.27 -7.20 -4.53
C ARG A 39 -8.26 -6.34 -3.27
N ARG A 40 -7.59 -6.81 -2.23
CA ARG A 40 -7.51 -6.05 -0.99
C ARG A 40 -6.74 -4.74 -1.17
N ILE A 41 -5.65 -4.79 -1.90
CA ILE A 41 -4.84 -3.59 -2.09
C ILE A 41 -5.58 -2.53 -2.91
N ASN A 42 -6.45 -2.94 -3.83
CA ASN A 42 -7.31 -2.02 -4.57
C ASN A 42 -8.36 -1.39 -3.64
N GLU A 43 -8.87 -2.14 -2.69
CA GLU A 43 -9.78 -1.60 -1.68
C GLU A 43 -9.06 -0.56 -0.82
N MET A 44 -7.84 -0.85 -0.40
CA MET A 44 -7.03 0.07 0.39
C MET A 44 -6.77 1.36 -0.37
N GLU A 45 -6.48 1.27 -1.66
CA GLU A 45 -6.27 2.43 -2.50
C GLU A 45 -7.52 3.30 -2.57
N THR A 46 -8.67 2.68 -2.78
CA THR A 46 -9.93 3.40 -2.85
C THR A 46 -10.24 4.12 -1.54
N GLU A 47 -10.04 3.44 -0.43
CA GLU A 47 -10.24 4.04 0.89
C GLU A 47 -9.32 5.23 1.12
N LEU A 48 -8.07 5.08 0.73
CA LEU A 48 -7.08 6.14 0.88
C LEU A 48 -7.45 7.36 0.04
N LEU A 49 -7.77 7.14 -1.23
CA LEU A 49 -8.12 8.24 -2.12
C LEU A 49 -9.39 8.97 -1.69
N THR A 50 -10.31 8.25 -1.06
CA THR A 50 -11.52 8.85 -0.53
C THR A 50 -11.21 9.72 0.70
N ALA A 51 -10.24 9.28 1.51
CA ALA A 51 -9.88 9.99 2.74
C ALA A 51 -9.00 11.22 2.47
N LEU A 52 -8.23 11.19 1.40
CA LEU A 52 -7.29 12.28 1.10
C LEU A 52 -7.94 13.32 0.22
N SER A 53 -7.69 14.58 0.54
CA SER A 53 -8.24 15.71 -0.22
C SER A 53 -7.25 16.25 -1.26
N TYR A 54 -6.12 15.62 -1.42
CA TYR A 54 -5.08 16.07 -2.36
C TYR A 54 -4.52 14.87 -3.12
N PRO A 55 -3.99 15.09 -4.34
CA PRO A 55 -3.46 14.00 -5.13
C PRO A 55 -2.18 13.43 -4.53
N VAL A 56 -2.05 12.11 -4.63
CA VAL A 56 -0.86 11.40 -4.17
C VAL A 56 -0.44 10.39 -5.23
N MET A 57 0.83 10.01 -5.18
CA MET A 57 1.34 8.92 -6.01
C MET A 57 1.33 7.65 -5.17
N ILE A 58 0.73 6.60 -5.70
CA ILE A 58 0.57 5.35 -4.98
C ILE A 58 1.25 4.23 -5.74
N SER A 59 2.13 3.51 -5.04
CA SER A 59 2.72 2.28 -5.53
C SER A 59 2.14 1.12 -4.75
N LYS A 60 1.51 0.18 -5.45
CA LYS A 60 0.87 -0.98 -4.85
C LYS A 60 1.72 -2.21 -5.07
N ASN A 61 1.90 -3.01 -4.04
CA ASN A 61 2.66 -4.23 -4.13
C ASN A 61 2.02 -5.34 -3.32
N CYS A 62 2.01 -6.54 -3.92
CA CYS A 62 1.69 -7.75 -3.18
C CYS A 62 2.97 -8.55 -3.09
N LEU A 63 3.60 -8.50 -1.93
CA LEU A 63 4.88 -9.17 -1.71
C LEU A 63 4.66 -10.65 -1.44
N ARG A 64 5.46 -11.47 -2.09
CA ARG A 64 5.43 -12.90 -1.81
C ARG A 64 6.28 -13.17 -0.57
N VAL A 65 5.67 -13.80 0.41
CA VAL A 65 6.31 -14.07 1.68
C VAL A 65 6.33 -15.57 1.90
N ASN A 66 7.52 -16.09 2.22
CA ASN A 66 7.67 -17.48 2.62
C ASN A 66 7.63 -17.54 4.13
N ILE A 67 6.53 -18.04 4.65
CA ILE A 67 6.40 -18.23 6.08
C ILE A 67 6.86 -19.64 6.37
N LYS A 68 7.99 -19.76 7.05
CA LYS A 68 8.44 -21.04 7.52
C LYS A 68 7.86 -21.25 8.91
N SER A 69 7.05 -22.27 9.03
CA SER A 69 6.66 -22.70 10.36
C SER A 69 7.89 -23.30 11.01
N ALA A 70 8.31 -22.69 12.03
CA ALA A 70 9.46 -23.20 12.78
C ALA A 70 9.05 -24.44 13.57
#